data_dcb3b1c1aac185fc3c0551b8a42e7bec
#
_entry.id   dcb3b1c1aac185fc3c0551b8a42e7bec
#
_cell.length_a   1.000
_cell.length_b   1.000
_cell.length_c   1.000
_cell.angle_alpha   90.00
_cell.angle_beta   90.00
_cell.angle_gamma   90.00
#
_symmetry.space_group_name_H-M   'P 1'
#
loop_
_entity.id
_entity.type
_entity.pdbx_description
1 polymer ?
#
loop_
_entity_poly.entity_id
_entity_poly.type
_entity_poly.pdbx_seq_one_letter_code
_entity_poly.pdbx_strand_id
1 'polypeptide(L)'
;MKKFIQICSCICLVAMMLCSFVMPVKASAGYEYESLDVHVEVNDRREYKVSEKMVIHFMSPMHGIIRDIPMNNGYEAWNVKDISVTGMPFTKEITADGFAIKIGDPDNEIQGTKEITLTYTLAHYQDDDPKEDFIHINLLGTDYDADVKAFH
;
A
#
# COMPACT_ATOMS: atom_id res chain seq x y z
N MET A 1 51.18 -31.32 -3.02
CA MET A 1 50.72 -29.92 -2.88
C MET A 1 49.86 -29.43 -4.06
N LYS A 2 50.29 -29.52 -5.32
CA LYS A 2 49.52 -29.01 -6.48
C LYS A 2 48.12 -29.63 -6.64
N LYS A 3 47.93 -30.95 -6.42
CA LYS A 3 46.61 -31.60 -6.48
C LYS A 3 45.64 -31.15 -5.38
N PHE A 4 46.14 -30.85 -4.19
CA PHE A 4 45.34 -30.39 -3.06
C PHE A 4 44.78 -28.97 -3.31
N ILE A 5 45.60 -28.10 -3.90
CA ILE A 5 45.24 -26.72 -4.26
C ILE A 5 44.17 -26.75 -5.38
N GLN A 6 44.28 -27.66 -6.36
CA GLN A 6 43.27 -27.80 -7.41
C GLN A 6 41.89 -28.27 -6.87
N ILE A 7 41.89 -29.21 -5.93
CA ILE A 7 40.66 -29.70 -5.32
C ILE A 7 39.99 -28.60 -4.48
N CYS A 8 40.74 -27.86 -3.68
CA CYS A 8 40.20 -26.71 -2.93
C CYS A 8 39.65 -25.62 -3.86
N SER A 9 40.34 -25.32 -4.98
CA SER A 9 39.84 -24.34 -5.96
C SER A 9 38.56 -24.76 -6.62
N CYS A 10 38.38 -26.04 -6.97
CA CYS A 10 37.14 -26.57 -7.53
C CYS A 10 35.95 -26.51 -6.51
N ILE A 11 36.21 -26.82 -5.24
CA ILE A 11 35.21 -26.79 -4.18
C ILE A 11 34.76 -25.33 -3.95
N CYS A 12 35.66 -24.34 -3.94
CA CYS A 12 35.33 -22.95 -3.82
C CYS A 12 34.51 -22.43 -5.01
N LEU A 13 34.81 -22.87 -6.25
CA LEU A 13 34.05 -22.48 -7.44
C LEU A 13 32.64 -23.07 -7.43
N VAL A 14 32.45 -24.32 -7.00
CA VAL A 14 31.13 -24.95 -6.85
C VAL A 14 30.33 -24.28 -5.74
N ALA A 15 30.94 -23.93 -4.62
CA ALA A 15 30.28 -23.20 -3.54
C ALA A 15 29.86 -21.78 -3.97
N MET A 16 30.67 -21.08 -4.77
CA MET A 16 30.26 -19.78 -5.36
C MET A 16 29.11 -19.91 -6.35
N MET A 17 29.06 -20.96 -7.15
CA MET A 17 27.94 -21.22 -8.08
C MET A 17 26.61 -21.53 -7.34
N LEU A 18 26.67 -22.22 -6.21
CA LEU A 18 25.50 -22.52 -5.39
C LEU A 18 24.92 -21.30 -4.66
N CYS A 19 25.75 -20.31 -4.31
CA CYS A 19 25.30 -19.05 -3.71
C CYS A 19 24.56 -18.10 -4.68
N SER A 20 24.67 -18.32 -5.99
CA SER A 20 24.09 -17.42 -7.02
C SER A 20 22.61 -17.63 -7.29
N PHE A 21 21.97 -18.63 -6.66
CA PHE A 21 20.55 -18.96 -6.83
C PHE A 21 19.64 -18.60 -5.64
N VAL A 22 20.06 -17.68 -4.79
CA VAL A 22 19.13 -17.10 -3.82
C VAL A 22 18.25 -16.09 -4.56
N MET A 23 17.15 -16.57 -5.15
CA MET A 23 16.10 -15.65 -5.59
C MET A 23 15.56 -14.91 -4.36
N PRO A 24 15.45 -13.57 -4.40
CA PRO A 24 14.76 -12.87 -3.34
C PRO A 24 13.32 -13.39 -3.28
N VAL A 25 12.99 -14.15 -2.25
CA VAL A 25 11.60 -14.47 -1.94
C VAL A 25 10.98 -13.16 -1.46
N LYS A 26 10.10 -12.56 -2.27
CA LYS A 26 9.28 -11.44 -1.83
C LYS A 26 8.43 -11.99 -0.68
N ALA A 27 8.61 -11.44 0.51
CA ALA A 27 7.78 -11.83 1.64
C ALA A 27 6.33 -11.52 1.25
N SER A 28 5.45 -12.52 1.27
CA SER A 28 4.02 -12.33 1.07
C SER A 28 3.47 -11.58 2.27
N ALA A 29 2.72 -10.52 2.05
CA ALA A 29 2.10 -9.72 3.10
C ALA A 29 1.09 -10.50 3.98
N GLY A 30 0.80 -11.76 3.65
CA GLY A 30 -0.18 -12.59 4.36
C GLY A 30 -1.63 -12.30 3.94
N TYR A 31 -1.84 -11.37 3.03
CA TYR A 31 -3.12 -11.02 2.42
C TYR A 31 -2.92 -10.57 0.97
N GLU A 32 -4.01 -10.53 0.20
CA GLU A 32 -4.05 -10.02 -1.17
C GLU A 32 -5.35 -9.25 -1.40
N TYR A 33 -5.34 -8.29 -2.32
CA TYR A 33 -6.55 -7.63 -2.77
C TYR A 33 -7.15 -8.44 -3.92
N GLU A 34 -8.34 -9.03 -3.71
CA GLU A 34 -9.10 -9.66 -4.79
C GLU A 34 -9.62 -8.60 -5.76
N SER A 35 -10.10 -7.45 -5.22
CA SER A 35 -10.37 -6.24 -6.00
C SER A 35 -10.13 -4.98 -5.20
N LEU A 36 -9.80 -3.91 -5.93
CA LEU A 36 -9.70 -2.55 -5.45
C LEU A 36 -10.43 -1.65 -6.44
N ASP A 37 -11.57 -1.10 -6.00
CA ASP A 37 -12.35 -0.13 -6.76
C ASP A 37 -12.13 1.25 -6.17
N VAL A 38 -11.61 2.18 -6.96
CA VAL A 38 -11.34 3.56 -6.54
C VAL A 38 -12.25 4.51 -7.28
N HIS A 39 -13.07 5.23 -6.53
CA HIS A 39 -13.95 6.26 -7.06
C HIS A 39 -13.57 7.62 -6.51
N VAL A 40 -13.43 8.61 -7.39
CA VAL A 40 -13.08 9.99 -7.03
C VAL A 40 -14.13 10.96 -7.56
N GLU A 41 -14.74 11.73 -6.67
CA GLU A 41 -15.62 12.84 -7.00
C GLU A 41 -14.89 14.16 -6.72
N VAL A 42 -14.88 15.05 -7.71
CA VAL A 42 -14.28 16.39 -7.60
C VAL A 42 -15.40 17.43 -7.53
N ASN A 43 -15.35 18.30 -6.53
CA ASN A 43 -16.33 19.38 -6.38
C ASN A 43 -15.77 20.75 -6.84
N ASP A 44 -16.66 21.76 -6.85
CA ASP A 44 -16.32 23.14 -7.27
C ASP A 44 -15.28 23.82 -6.35
N ARG A 45 -14.99 23.25 -5.19
CA ARG A 45 -13.97 23.71 -4.26
C ARG A 45 -12.63 23.01 -4.43
N ARG A 46 -12.50 22.18 -5.50
CA ARG A 46 -11.31 21.35 -5.76
C ARG A 46 -11.00 20.38 -4.63
N GLU A 47 -12.04 19.91 -3.96
CA GLU A 47 -11.94 18.82 -3.01
C GLU A 47 -12.18 17.50 -3.74
N TYR A 48 -11.34 16.53 -3.50
CA TYR A 48 -11.43 15.17 -4.04
C TYR A 48 -11.99 14.27 -2.96
N LYS A 49 -13.23 13.85 -3.10
CA LYS A 49 -13.81 12.83 -2.26
C LYS A 49 -13.45 11.47 -2.84
N VAL A 50 -12.61 10.74 -2.14
CA VAL A 50 -12.11 9.43 -2.54
C VAL A 50 -12.87 8.34 -1.79
N SER A 51 -13.25 7.29 -2.52
CA SER A 51 -13.83 6.07 -1.99
C SER A 51 -13.05 4.88 -2.53
N GLU A 52 -12.38 4.14 -1.65
CA GLU A 52 -11.65 2.91 -1.96
C GLU A 52 -12.46 1.73 -1.43
N LYS A 53 -13.08 0.96 -2.32
CA LYS A 53 -13.73 -0.30 -1.97
C LYS A 53 -12.75 -1.45 -2.20
N MET A 54 -12.40 -2.14 -1.12
CA MET A 54 -11.39 -3.20 -1.08
C MET A 54 -12.05 -4.53 -0.76
N VAL A 55 -11.85 -5.55 -1.59
CA VAL A 55 -12.11 -6.94 -1.26
C VAL A 55 -10.77 -7.60 -0.99
N ILE A 56 -10.53 -7.94 0.28
CA ILE A 56 -9.23 -8.44 0.75
C ILE A 56 -9.37 -9.87 1.24
N HIS A 57 -8.52 -10.75 0.73
CA HIS A 57 -8.41 -12.12 1.21
C HIS A 57 -7.22 -12.26 2.15
N PHE A 58 -7.49 -12.49 3.43
CA PHE A 58 -6.50 -12.78 4.46
C PHE A 58 -6.16 -14.28 4.44
N MET A 59 -4.97 -14.62 3.94
CA MET A 59 -4.48 -15.99 3.80
C MET A 59 -4.09 -16.62 5.13
N SER A 60 -3.72 -15.80 6.10
CA SER A 60 -3.38 -16.21 7.47
C SER A 60 -4.10 -15.31 8.48
N PRO A 61 -4.25 -15.75 9.76
CA PRO A 61 -4.77 -14.89 10.81
C PRO A 61 -3.94 -13.62 10.97
N MET A 62 -4.60 -12.46 10.93
CA MET A 62 -3.98 -11.12 11.04
C MET A 62 -4.91 -10.19 11.82
N HIS A 63 -4.37 -9.12 12.38
CA HIS A 63 -5.15 -8.10 13.09
C HIS A 63 -5.72 -7.00 12.17
N GLY A 64 -5.36 -7.00 10.87
CA GLY A 64 -5.82 -6.03 9.89
C GLY A 64 -4.74 -5.61 8.91
N ILE A 65 -4.97 -4.46 8.28
CA ILE A 65 -4.04 -3.82 7.34
C ILE A 65 -3.77 -2.37 7.75
N ILE A 66 -2.70 -1.80 7.20
CA ILE A 66 -2.44 -0.37 7.27
C ILE A 66 -2.60 0.21 5.86
N ARG A 67 -3.36 1.31 5.75
CA ARG A 67 -3.51 2.08 4.52
C ARG A 67 -2.99 3.49 4.76
N ASP A 68 -1.91 3.84 4.10
CA ASP A 68 -1.33 5.18 4.19
C ASP A 68 -1.98 6.12 3.19
N ILE A 69 -2.42 7.29 3.67
CA ILE A 69 -2.94 8.38 2.84
C ILE A 69 -1.93 9.52 2.91
N PRO A 70 -1.18 9.78 1.82
CA PRO A 70 -0.18 10.84 1.81
C PRO A 70 -0.83 12.22 1.88
N MET A 71 -0.18 13.17 2.58
CA MET A 71 -0.58 14.59 2.60
C MET A 71 0.08 15.42 1.50
N ASN A 72 0.94 14.82 0.70
CA ASN A 72 1.53 15.45 -0.48
C ASN A 72 1.94 14.38 -1.50
N ASN A 73 2.10 14.79 -2.75
CA ASN A 73 2.59 13.95 -3.84
C ASN A 73 3.94 14.44 -4.40
N GLY A 74 4.63 15.35 -3.68
CA GLY A 74 5.85 15.99 -4.10
C GLY A 74 5.65 17.25 -4.95
N TYR A 75 4.43 17.51 -5.43
CA TYR A 75 4.04 18.71 -6.20
C TYR A 75 2.98 19.52 -5.47
N GLU A 76 2.05 18.84 -4.82
CA GLU A 76 0.91 19.44 -4.15
C GLU A 76 0.77 18.88 -2.74
N ALA A 77 0.33 19.74 -1.81
CA ALA A 77 -0.01 19.36 -0.44
C ALA A 77 -1.53 19.31 -0.26
N TRP A 78 -1.99 18.31 0.50
CA TRP A 78 -3.41 18.08 0.77
C TRP A 78 -3.71 18.26 2.25
N ASN A 79 -4.92 18.73 2.53
CA ASN A 79 -5.53 18.55 3.84
C ASN A 79 -6.46 17.34 3.77
N VAL A 80 -6.12 16.26 4.47
CA VAL A 80 -6.93 15.04 4.51
C VAL A 80 -7.97 15.16 5.63
N LYS A 81 -9.24 15.02 5.28
CA LYS A 81 -10.36 15.13 6.22
C LYS A 81 -11.44 14.09 5.93
N ASP A 82 -12.44 14.02 6.80
CA ASP A 82 -13.64 13.16 6.67
C ASP A 82 -13.30 11.68 6.47
N ILE A 83 -12.22 11.21 7.13
CA ILE A 83 -11.79 9.81 7.05
C ILE A 83 -12.82 8.92 7.74
N SER A 84 -13.33 7.93 7.00
CA SER A 84 -14.26 6.92 7.49
C SER A 84 -13.97 5.55 6.89
N VAL A 85 -14.19 4.50 7.68
CA VAL A 85 -14.09 3.11 7.23
C VAL A 85 -15.36 2.38 7.58
N THR A 86 -15.86 1.58 6.63
CA THR A 86 -16.97 0.64 6.86
C THR A 86 -16.50 -0.78 6.62
N GLY A 87 -17.15 -1.75 7.26
CA GLY A 87 -16.82 -3.17 7.18
C GLY A 87 -15.90 -3.67 8.28
N MET A 88 -15.07 -2.79 8.88
CA MET A 88 -14.16 -3.13 9.98
C MET A 88 -13.93 -1.94 10.91
N PRO A 89 -13.55 -2.17 12.18
CA PRO A 89 -13.03 -1.13 13.06
C PRO A 89 -11.78 -0.48 12.46
N PHE A 90 -11.51 0.76 12.84
CA PHE A 90 -10.29 1.44 12.42
C PHE A 90 -9.81 2.45 13.46
N THR A 91 -8.51 2.73 13.39
CA THR A 91 -7.88 3.87 14.06
C THR A 91 -7.05 4.65 13.05
N LYS A 92 -6.81 5.93 13.34
CA LYS A 92 -5.99 6.80 12.50
C LYS A 92 -4.87 7.42 13.30
N GLU A 93 -3.71 7.51 12.70
CA GLU A 93 -2.52 8.13 13.26
C GLU A 93 -1.93 9.11 12.25
N ILE A 94 -1.50 10.29 12.73
CA ILE A 94 -0.80 11.26 11.89
C ILE A 94 0.68 10.86 11.86
N THR A 95 1.22 10.70 10.66
CA THR A 95 2.64 10.44 10.43
C THR A 95 3.33 11.68 9.86
N ALA A 96 4.64 11.61 9.64
CA ALA A 96 5.39 12.70 9.00
C ALA A 96 4.92 12.96 7.55
N ASP A 97 4.44 11.92 6.84
CA ASP A 97 4.13 11.95 5.42
C ASP A 97 2.61 11.96 5.14
N GLY A 98 1.76 11.74 6.16
CA GLY A 98 0.32 11.67 5.97
C GLY A 98 -0.44 11.05 7.14
N PHE A 99 -1.45 10.26 6.82
CA PHE A 99 -2.24 9.49 7.78
C PHE A 99 -2.03 8.00 7.57
N ALA A 100 -1.68 7.28 8.63
CA ALA A 100 -1.75 5.83 8.68
C ALA A 100 -3.13 5.41 9.21
N ILE A 101 -3.93 4.75 8.38
CA ILE A 101 -5.23 4.21 8.72
C ILE A 101 -5.07 2.73 9.02
N LYS A 102 -5.13 2.38 10.30
CA LYS A 102 -5.07 0.98 10.76
C LYS A 102 -6.49 0.42 10.73
N ILE A 103 -6.78 -0.47 9.79
CA ILE A 103 -8.09 -1.07 9.56
C ILE A 103 -8.06 -2.50 10.08
N GLY A 104 -8.80 -2.78 11.14
CA GLY A 104 -8.80 -4.06 11.84
C GLY A 104 -8.97 -3.90 13.33
N ASP A 105 -8.81 -5.01 14.04
CA ASP A 105 -8.97 -5.07 15.49
C ASP A 105 -7.67 -5.60 16.12
N PRO A 106 -7.02 -4.84 17.03
CA PRO A 106 -5.79 -5.29 17.67
C PRO A 106 -5.96 -6.52 18.56
N ASP A 107 -7.18 -6.75 19.05
CA ASP A 107 -7.49 -7.82 20.00
C ASP A 107 -8.07 -9.08 19.33
N ASN A 108 -8.54 -8.95 18.06
CA ASN A 108 -9.16 -10.05 17.34
C ASN A 108 -8.50 -10.27 15.97
N GLU A 109 -8.09 -11.51 15.73
CA GLU A 109 -7.56 -11.92 14.44
C GLU A 109 -8.70 -12.09 13.42
N ILE A 110 -8.40 -11.75 12.19
CA ILE A 110 -9.27 -11.91 11.02
C ILE A 110 -8.62 -12.85 10.02
N GLN A 111 -9.44 -13.65 9.32
CA GLN A 111 -9.03 -14.53 8.25
C GLN A 111 -10.14 -14.63 7.19
N GLY A 112 -9.80 -15.09 5.98
CA GLY A 112 -10.73 -15.20 4.85
C GLY A 112 -11.03 -13.83 4.23
N THR A 113 -12.04 -13.77 3.37
CA THR A 113 -12.36 -12.58 2.59
C THR A 113 -13.17 -11.57 3.40
N LYS A 114 -12.76 -10.30 3.31
CA LYS A 114 -13.44 -9.14 3.91
C LYS A 114 -13.67 -8.05 2.86
N GLU A 115 -14.83 -7.41 2.94
CA GLU A 115 -15.16 -6.23 2.16
C GLU A 115 -15.06 -5.00 3.07
N ILE A 116 -14.25 -4.03 2.64
CA ILE A 116 -13.92 -2.82 3.40
C ILE A 116 -14.10 -1.64 2.47
N THR A 117 -14.69 -0.56 2.94
CA THR A 117 -14.70 0.70 2.20
C THR A 117 -14.06 1.79 3.05
N LEU A 118 -12.99 2.39 2.53
CA LEU A 118 -12.33 3.57 3.08
C LEU A 118 -12.77 4.79 2.28
N THR A 119 -13.24 5.83 2.95
CA THR A 119 -13.56 7.13 2.34
C THR A 119 -12.79 8.24 3.02
N TYR A 120 -12.36 9.23 2.23
CA TYR A 120 -11.70 10.42 2.75
C TYR A 120 -11.83 11.57 1.74
N THR A 121 -11.56 12.79 2.20
CA THR A 121 -11.55 13.98 1.35
C THR A 121 -10.13 14.55 1.35
N LEU A 122 -9.58 14.74 0.15
CA LEU A 122 -8.38 15.54 -0.07
C LEU A 122 -8.82 16.95 -0.43
N ALA A 123 -8.50 17.91 0.43
CA ALA A 123 -8.75 19.33 0.16
C ALA A 123 -7.44 20.01 -0.24
N HIS A 124 -7.43 20.64 -1.41
CA HIS A 124 -6.25 21.36 -1.88
C HIS A 124 -5.96 22.57 -0.99
N TYR A 125 -4.70 22.76 -0.64
CA TYR A 125 -4.33 23.81 0.31
C TYR A 125 -4.21 25.19 -0.35
N GLN A 126 -3.79 25.23 -1.61
CA GLN A 126 -3.61 26.46 -2.37
C GLN A 126 -3.60 26.18 -3.86
N ASP A 127 -4.32 27.01 -4.61
CA ASP A 127 -4.18 27.10 -6.04
C ASP A 127 -3.64 28.48 -6.41
N ASP A 128 -2.43 28.50 -6.90
CA ASP A 128 -1.74 29.72 -7.27
C ASP A 128 -1.90 30.09 -8.76
N ASP A 129 -2.51 29.18 -9.59
CA ASP A 129 -2.72 29.48 -11.01
C ASP A 129 -4.21 29.73 -11.34
N PRO A 130 -4.61 31.00 -11.57
CA PRO A 130 -5.98 31.34 -11.91
C PRO A 130 -6.40 30.98 -13.34
N LYS A 131 -5.51 30.38 -14.15
CA LYS A 131 -5.75 30.16 -15.59
C LYS A 131 -5.96 28.70 -15.96
N GLU A 132 -5.44 27.79 -15.17
CA GLU A 132 -5.46 26.36 -15.49
C GLU A 132 -5.79 25.53 -14.26
N ASP A 133 -6.77 24.62 -14.37
CA ASP A 133 -7.11 23.65 -13.35
C ASP A 133 -6.46 22.31 -13.70
N PHE A 134 -5.53 21.87 -12.89
CA PHE A 134 -4.92 20.56 -13.02
C PHE A 134 -5.49 19.59 -12.00
N ILE A 135 -5.83 18.38 -12.46
CA ILE A 135 -6.14 17.24 -11.60
C ILE A 135 -4.95 16.30 -11.68
N HIS A 136 -4.21 16.21 -10.59
CA HIS A 136 -3.09 15.28 -10.47
C HIS A 136 -3.26 14.41 -9.23
N ILE A 137 -3.86 13.27 -9.39
CA ILE A 137 -4.07 12.28 -8.33
C ILE A 137 -3.54 10.92 -8.76
N ASN A 138 -2.79 10.27 -7.88
CA ASN A 138 -2.39 8.89 -8.06
C ASN A 138 -3.48 7.98 -7.48
N LEU A 139 -4.32 7.40 -8.33
CA LEU A 139 -5.43 6.54 -7.92
C LEU A 139 -4.96 5.19 -7.37
N LEU A 140 -3.86 4.67 -7.90
CA LEU A 140 -3.21 3.49 -7.39
C LEU A 140 -1.90 3.90 -6.74
N GLY A 141 -1.88 3.99 -5.42
CA GLY A 141 -0.66 4.27 -4.65
C GLY A 141 0.42 3.23 -4.95
N THR A 142 1.68 3.62 -4.82
CA THR A 142 2.83 2.70 -5.00
C THR A 142 3.11 1.85 -3.77
N ASP A 143 2.45 2.15 -2.65
CA ASP A 143 2.75 1.62 -1.31
C ASP A 143 1.74 0.55 -0.86
N TYR A 144 1.32 -0.31 -1.80
CA TYR A 144 0.57 -1.50 -1.45
C TYR A 144 1.54 -2.64 -1.13
N ASP A 145 1.49 -3.12 0.12
CA ASP A 145 2.32 -4.23 0.59
C ASP A 145 1.90 -5.59 0.02
N ALA A 146 0.73 -5.65 -0.63
CA ALA A 146 0.13 -6.87 -1.17
C ALA A 146 -0.22 -6.75 -2.64
N ASP A 147 -0.34 -7.89 -3.32
CA ASP A 147 -0.73 -7.94 -4.72
C ASP A 147 -2.21 -7.54 -4.89
N VAL A 148 -2.50 -6.73 -5.93
CA VAL A 148 -3.85 -6.32 -6.33
C VAL A 148 -4.21 -7.09 -7.61
N LYS A 149 -5.21 -8.00 -7.53
CA LYS A 149 -5.61 -8.84 -8.67
C LYS A 149 -6.47 -8.11 -9.69
N ALA A 150 -7.36 -7.24 -9.21
CA ALA A 150 -8.22 -6.43 -10.07
C ALA A 150 -8.30 -5.00 -9.54
N PHE A 151 -8.17 -4.04 -10.45
CA PHE A 151 -8.28 -2.61 -10.17
C PHE A 151 -9.33 -1.98 -11.11
N HIS A 152 -10.24 -1.18 -10.53
CA HIS A 152 -11.34 -0.51 -11.26
C HIS A 152 -11.46 0.95 -10.86
#